data_7e2a385e460b07a398aa40c2f1d66656
#
_entry.id   7e2a385e460b07a398aa40c2f1d66656
#
_cell.length_a   1.000
_cell.length_b   1.000
_cell.length_c   1.000
_cell.angle_alpha   90.00
_cell.angle_beta   90.00
_cell.angle_gamma   90.00
#
_symmetry.space_group_name_H-M   'P 1'
#
loop_
_entity.id
_entity.type
_entity.pdbx_description
1 polymer ?
#
loop_
_entity_poly.entity_id
_entity_poly.type
_entity_poly.pdbx_seq_one_letter_code
_entity_poly.pdbx_strand_id
1 'polypeptide(L)'
;AVAGQGVVYEVVQMAGLKAYGVGGTIHIVLNNQVGFTTNYIDARTSTYCTDVAKTTLCPVFHVNGDDAEAVAYTVKLAMDFRQRFGTDIWVDILCYRKHGHNEGDEPKFTQPVLYKAIAAHPDPREIYTEKLIASGVAEAREMAREMEESFTRMLDDRLNEAKQVRVGKITNFMEERWKGFKRAEAKDFSKSPSTGVKKETLRLIGEMMVYLALASLWNLL
;
A
#
# COMPACT_ATOMS: atom_id res chain seq x y z
N ALA A 1 6.47 -9.37 1.85
CA ALA A 1 6.86 -8.23 1.00
C ALA A 1 7.71 -7.22 1.76
N VAL A 2 7.35 -6.83 3.00
CA VAL A 2 8.08 -5.79 3.75
C VAL A 2 9.59 -6.09 3.84
N ALA A 3 9.95 -7.30 4.24
CA ALA A 3 11.36 -7.68 4.39
C ALA A 3 12.08 -7.96 3.05
N GLY A 4 11.34 -8.28 1.99
CA GLY A 4 11.88 -8.65 0.68
C GLY A 4 11.98 -7.52 -0.34
N GLN A 5 11.60 -6.30 0.04
CA GLN A 5 11.56 -5.13 -0.83
C GLN A 5 12.49 -4.04 -0.32
N GLY A 6 13.66 -3.87 -0.92
CA GLY A 6 14.64 -2.84 -0.53
C GLY A 6 14.05 -1.44 -0.51
N VAL A 7 13.12 -1.14 -1.42
CA VAL A 7 12.43 0.15 -1.50
C VAL A 7 11.70 0.52 -0.20
N VAL A 8 11.24 -0.45 0.60
CA VAL A 8 10.60 -0.17 1.89
C VAL A 8 11.60 0.47 2.87
N TYR A 9 12.80 -0.09 2.94
CA TYR A 9 13.87 0.45 3.79
C TYR A 9 14.33 1.84 3.32
N GLU A 10 14.42 2.05 2.02
CA GLU A 10 14.81 3.33 1.42
C GLU A 10 13.77 4.42 1.69
N VAL A 11 12.49 4.11 1.51
CA VAL A 11 11.39 5.06 1.77
C VAL A 11 11.31 5.43 3.25
N VAL A 12 11.47 4.46 4.15
CA VAL A 12 11.45 4.70 5.60
C VAL A 12 12.58 5.64 6.02
N GLN A 13 13.77 5.52 5.41
CA GLN A 13 14.90 6.43 5.70
C GLN A 13 14.64 7.88 5.28
N MET A 14 13.72 8.14 4.36
CA MET A 14 13.37 9.51 3.95
C MET A 14 12.42 10.22 4.93
N ALA A 15 11.71 9.48 5.77
CA ALA A 15 10.62 9.99 6.61
C ALA A 15 11.01 11.17 7.52
N GLY A 16 12.24 11.16 8.07
CA GLY A 16 12.75 12.20 8.95
C GLY A 16 13.46 13.36 8.25
N LEU A 17 13.61 13.31 6.93
CA LEU A 17 14.32 14.34 6.17
C LEU A 17 13.43 15.56 5.93
N LYS A 18 13.96 16.76 6.16
CA LYS A 18 13.22 18.03 6.05
C LYS A 18 12.51 18.20 4.70
N ALA A 19 13.17 17.79 3.60
CA ALA A 19 12.61 17.92 2.25
C ALA A 19 11.44 16.94 1.96
N TYR A 20 11.30 15.89 2.76
CA TYR A 20 10.27 14.85 2.61
C TYR A 20 9.26 14.85 3.77
N GLY A 21 9.28 15.89 4.60
CA GLY A 21 8.41 16.00 5.77
C GLY A 21 6.93 16.12 5.41
N VAL A 22 6.13 15.16 5.88
CA VAL A 22 4.66 15.10 5.69
C VAL A 22 3.90 15.07 7.03
N GLY A 23 4.59 15.30 8.13
CA GLY A 23 4.03 15.24 9.47
C GLY A 23 3.75 13.81 9.95
N GLY A 24 4.60 12.89 9.54
CA GLY A 24 4.54 11.46 9.87
C GLY A 24 3.64 10.64 8.95
N THR A 25 3.89 9.35 8.90
CA THR A 25 3.14 8.36 8.11
C THR A 25 2.68 7.22 9.01
N ILE A 26 1.45 6.77 8.83
CA ILE A 26 0.96 5.54 9.47
C ILE A 26 1.19 4.40 8.49
N HIS A 27 2.10 3.50 8.84
CA HIS A 27 2.41 2.30 8.05
C HIS A 27 1.56 1.13 8.57
N ILE A 28 0.57 0.73 7.79
CA ILE A 28 -0.30 -0.41 8.14
C ILE A 28 0.20 -1.64 7.39
N VAL A 29 0.59 -2.66 8.15
CA VAL A 29 1.02 -3.94 7.62
C VAL A 29 -0.04 -4.99 7.88
N LEU A 30 -0.71 -5.45 6.82
CA LEU A 30 -1.60 -6.61 6.88
C LEU A 30 -0.74 -7.88 6.88
N ASN A 31 -0.36 -8.30 8.08
CA ASN A 31 0.54 -9.42 8.27
C ASN A 31 -0.20 -10.75 8.16
N ASN A 32 -0.36 -11.23 6.93
CA ASN A 32 -1.03 -12.49 6.63
C ASN A 32 -0.13 -13.73 6.78
N GLN A 33 1.10 -13.58 7.29
CA GLN A 33 2.02 -14.64 7.68
C GLN A 33 2.56 -15.50 6.52
N VAL A 34 2.25 -15.14 5.27
CA VAL A 34 2.73 -15.87 4.09
C VAL A 34 3.09 -14.90 2.97
N GLY A 35 4.14 -15.19 2.21
CA GLY A 35 4.54 -14.43 1.03
C GLY A 35 4.53 -15.32 -0.21
N PHE A 36 3.50 -15.23 -1.05
CA PHE A 36 3.22 -16.18 -2.12
C PHE A 36 3.17 -17.61 -1.56
N THR A 37 4.26 -18.39 -1.69
CA THR A 37 4.40 -19.75 -1.12
C THR A 37 5.37 -19.80 0.06
N THR A 38 5.98 -18.68 0.44
CA THR A 38 7.00 -18.61 1.49
C THR A 38 6.36 -18.38 2.85
N ASN A 39 6.63 -19.26 3.80
CA ASN A 39 6.22 -19.11 5.19
C ASN A 39 6.97 -17.94 5.84
N TYR A 40 6.35 -17.28 6.84
CA TYR A 40 6.98 -16.17 7.54
C TYR A 40 8.29 -16.55 8.24
N ILE A 41 8.44 -17.81 8.68
CA ILE A 41 9.66 -18.32 9.31
C ILE A 41 10.84 -18.29 8.34
N ASP A 42 10.59 -18.58 7.05
CA ASP A 42 11.61 -18.64 6.01
C ASP A 42 11.81 -17.30 5.29
N ALA A 43 10.97 -16.30 5.59
CA ALA A 43 10.92 -15.05 4.84
C ALA A 43 11.85 -13.96 5.39
N ARG A 44 12.27 -14.05 6.65
CA ARG A 44 13.07 -13.00 7.31
C ARG A 44 13.78 -13.55 8.54
N THR A 45 14.89 -12.92 8.90
CA THR A 45 15.63 -13.21 10.15
C THR A 45 14.99 -12.52 11.36
N SER A 46 14.41 -11.33 11.18
CA SER A 46 13.80 -10.57 12.27
C SER A 46 12.52 -11.24 12.79
N THR A 47 12.23 -11.07 14.07
CA THR A 47 11.05 -11.65 14.73
C THR A 47 9.75 -11.09 14.13
N TYR A 48 9.66 -9.79 13.96
CA TYR A 48 8.48 -9.12 13.42
C TYR A 48 8.72 -8.62 12.00
N CYS A 49 7.69 -8.67 11.16
CA CYS A 49 7.76 -8.07 9.81
C CYS A 49 7.94 -6.55 9.85
N THR A 50 7.58 -5.92 10.96
CA THR A 50 7.69 -4.49 11.22
C THR A 50 8.99 -4.08 11.90
N ASP A 51 9.97 -4.99 12.08
CA ASP A 51 11.27 -4.65 12.68
C ASP A 51 12.07 -3.59 11.89
N VAL A 52 11.71 -3.34 10.64
CA VAL A 52 12.21 -2.19 9.86
C VAL A 52 11.96 -0.85 10.57
N ALA A 53 10.89 -0.71 11.33
CA ALA A 53 10.56 0.49 12.10
C ALA A 53 11.62 0.84 13.15
N LYS A 54 12.35 -0.14 13.65
CA LYS A 54 13.43 0.04 14.62
C LYS A 54 14.59 0.85 14.04
N THR A 55 14.79 0.84 12.73
CA THR A 55 15.87 1.60 12.08
C THR A 55 15.67 3.11 12.18
N THR A 56 14.43 3.56 12.34
CA THR A 56 14.04 4.97 12.49
C THR A 56 13.42 5.28 13.84
N LEU A 57 13.53 4.35 14.81
CA LEU A 57 13.01 4.47 16.18
C LEU A 57 11.51 4.78 16.25
N CYS A 58 10.76 4.33 15.25
CA CYS A 58 9.32 4.49 15.21
C CYS A 58 8.62 3.48 16.13
N PRO A 59 7.55 3.88 16.85
CA PRO A 59 6.74 2.95 17.61
C PRO A 59 6.01 1.97 16.69
N VAL A 60 5.77 0.76 17.22
CA VAL A 60 5.04 -0.30 16.53
C VAL A 60 3.93 -0.81 17.43
N PHE A 61 2.73 -0.88 16.90
CA PHE A 61 1.60 -1.57 17.54
C PHE A 61 1.40 -2.93 16.86
N HIS A 62 1.23 -3.96 17.69
CA HIS A 62 0.83 -5.28 17.23
C HIS A 62 -0.60 -5.56 17.68
N VAL A 63 -1.48 -5.88 16.74
CA VAL A 63 -2.90 -6.12 17.03
C VAL A 63 -3.39 -7.37 16.31
N ASN A 64 -4.24 -8.15 16.99
CA ASN A 64 -4.91 -9.29 16.39
C ASN A 64 -6.00 -8.80 15.43
N GLY A 65 -5.93 -9.21 14.15
CA GLY A 65 -6.90 -8.85 13.13
C GLY A 65 -8.31 -9.39 13.34
N ASP A 66 -8.47 -10.40 14.19
CA ASP A 66 -9.78 -10.95 14.56
C ASP A 66 -10.51 -10.10 15.64
N ASP A 67 -9.81 -9.22 16.34
CA ASP A 67 -10.41 -8.31 17.30
C ASP A 67 -10.68 -6.94 16.66
N ALA A 68 -11.89 -6.78 16.10
CA ALA A 68 -12.29 -5.58 15.38
C ALA A 68 -12.20 -4.30 16.24
N GLU A 69 -12.52 -4.38 17.54
CA GLU A 69 -12.45 -3.22 18.44
C GLU A 69 -11.01 -2.84 18.74
N ALA A 70 -10.14 -3.83 18.98
CA ALA A 70 -8.72 -3.59 19.20
C ALA A 70 -8.06 -3.00 17.95
N VAL A 71 -8.43 -3.45 16.74
CA VAL A 71 -7.94 -2.87 15.48
C VAL A 71 -8.39 -1.42 15.35
N ALA A 72 -9.68 -1.12 15.56
CA ALA A 72 -10.21 0.24 15.48
C ALA A 72 -9.54 1.18 16.50
N TYR A 73 -9.38 0.71 17.73
CA TYR A 73 -8.68 1.46 18.79
C TYR A 73 -7.22 1.72 18.43
N THR A 74 -6.51 0.71 17.92
CA THR A 74 -5.11 0.83 17.52
C THR A 74 -4.92 1.84 16.40
N VAL A 75 -5.79 1.83 15.38
CA VAL A 75 -5.74 2.80 14.28
C VAL A 75 -6.00 4.23 14.78
N LYS A 76 -6.97 4.39 15.68
CA LYS A 76 -7.23 5.70 16.31
C LYS A 76 -6.02 6.19 17.11
N LEU A 77 -5.43 5.32 17.93
CA LEU A 77 -4.23 5.66 18.71
C LEU A 77 -3.04 6.01 17.82
N ALA A 78 -2.86 5.28 16.71
CA ALA A 78 -1.85 5.59 15.72
C ALA A 78 -2.05 6.97 15.07
N MET A 79 -3.30 7.33 14.76
CA MET A 79 -3.64 8.65 14.24
C MET A 79 -3.36 9.74 15.28
N ASP A 80 -3.78 9.55 16.53
CA ASP A 80 -3.55 10.51 17.62
C ASP A 80 -2.03 10.71 17.85
N PHE A 81 -1.26 9.63 17.82
CA PHE A 81 0.20 9.70 17.94
C PHE A 81 0.82 10.50 16.79
N ARG A 82 0.47 10.15 15.55
CA ARG A 82 0.94 10.87 14.36
C ARG A 82 0.63 12.37 14.43
N GLN A 83 -0.60 12.72 14.78
CA GLN A 83 -1.03 14.11 14.83
C GLN A 83 -0.34 14.89 15.96
N ARG A 84 -0.05 14.23 17.08
CA ARG A 84 0.60 14.87 18.22
C ARG A 84 2.09 15.06 18.04
N PHE A 85 2.77 14.07 17.45
CA PHE A 85 4.23 14.02 17.42
C PHE A 85 4.82 14.29 16.03
N GLY A 86 4.03 14.25 14.96
CA GLY A 86 4.50 14.50 13.60
C GLY A 86 5.54 13.49 13.10
N THR A 87 5.52 12.26 13.64
CA THR A 87 6.45 11.20 13.28
C THR A 87 5.72 9.96 12.77
N ASP A 88 6.48 9.05 12.16
CA ASP A 88 5.94 7.79 11.66
C ASP A 88 5.57 6.85 12.80
N ILE A 89 4.60 6.00 12.52
CA ILE A 89 4.15 4.91 13.38
C ILE A 89 3.77 3.69 12.54
N TRP A 90 4.01 2.51 13.09
CA TRP A 90 3.71 1.25 12.43
C TRP A 90 2.60 0.50 13.15
N VAL A 91 1.72 -0.10 12.38
CA VAL A 91 0.64 -0.99 12.87
C VAL A 91 0.78 -2.33 12.18
N ASP A 92 1.10 -3.37 12.94
CA ASP A 92 1.15 -4.77 12.51
C ASP A 92 -0.18 -5.43 12.84
N ILE A 93 -1.04 -5.60 11.84
CA ILE A 93 -2.32 -6.30 11.99
C ILE A 93 -2.07 -7.77 11.65
N LEU A 94 -1.99 -8.61 12.69
CA LEU A 94 -1.79 -10.04 12.53
C LEU A 94 -3.09 -10.67 12.01
N CYS A 95 -3.03 -11.23 10.82
CA CYS A 95 -4.16 -11.83 10.13
C CYS A 95 -3.73 -13.07 9.33
N TYR A 96 -4.58 -13.55 8.45
CA TYR A 96 -4.29 -14.65 7.54
C TYR A 96 -4.80 -14.34 6.12
N ARG A 97 -4.23 -15.00 5.13
CA ARG A 97 -4.70 -14.92 3.74
C ARG A 97 -5.72 -16.04 3.48
N LYS A 98 -6.98 -15.69 3.25
CA LYS A 98 -8.08 -16.64 3.06
C LYS A 98 -7.99 -17.39 1.72
N HIS A 99 -7.62 -16.70 0.66
CA HIS A 99 -7.53 -17.22 -0.70
C HIS A 99 -6.07 -17.34 -1.17
N GLY A 100 -5.87 -17.86 -2.40
CA GLY A 100 -4.55 -17.92 -3.02
C GLY A 100 -3.92 -16.55 -3.26
N HIS A 101 -2.67 -16.55 -3.70
CA HIS A 101 -1.94 -15.33 -4.04
C HIS A 101 -2.56 -14.59 -5.23
N ASN A 102 -3.09 -15.35 -6.17
CA ASN A 102 -3.85 -14.89 -7.33
C ASN A 102 -4.92 -15.93 -7.68
N GLU A 103 -5.69 -15.69 -8.75
CA GLU A 103 -6.81 -16.54 -9.16
C GLU A 103 -6.37 -17.95 -9.59
N GLY A 104 -5.12 -18.13 -10.03
CA GLY A 104 -4.57 -19.42 -10.45
C GLY A 104 -3.87 -20.20 -9.33
N ASP A 105 -3.73 -19.61 -8.14
CA ASP A 105 -3.01 -20.24 -7.02
C ASP A 105 -3.95 -21.02 -6.10
N GLU A 106 -3.68 -22.32 -5.95
CA GLU A 106 -4.32 -23.14 -4.92
C GLU A 106 -3.36 -23.37 -3.74
N PRO A 107 -3.51 -22.58 -2.67
CA PRO A 107 -2.53 -22.52 -1.59
C PRO A 107 -2.47 -23.80 -0.74
N LYS A 108 -3.46 -24.69 -0.84
CA LYS A 108 -3.45 -25.98 -0.13
C LYS A 108 -2.36 -26.91 -0.64
N PHE A 109 -1.86 -26.69 -1.87
CA PHE A 109 -0.75 -27.50 -2.42
C PHE A 109 0.58 -27.19 -1.73
N THR A 110 0.80 -25.94 -1.33
CA THR A 110 2.06 -25.51 -0.71
C THR A 110 1.99 -25.41 0.81
N GLN A 111 0.84 -25.00 1.36
CA GLN A 111 0.59 -24.87 2.81
C GLN A 111 -0.66 -25.63 3.26
N PRO A 112 -0.68 -26.98 3.16
CA PRO A 112 -1.89 -27.76 3.44
C PRO A 112 -2.34 -27.67 4.90
N VAL A 113 -1.41 -27.66 5.85
CA VAL A 113 -1.73 -27.58 7.29
C VAL A 113 -2.29 -26.21 7.65
N LEU A 114 -1.67 -25.14 7.18
CA LEU A 114 -2.12 -23.76 7.40
C LEU A 114 -3.52 -23.56 6.84
N TYR A 115 -3.77 -23.96 5.60
CA TYR A 115 -5.07 -23.73 4.96
C TYR A 115 -6.17 -24.68 5.48
N LYS A 116 -5.82 -25.79 6.08
CA LYS A 116 -6.77 -26.59 6.86
C LYS A 116 -7.22 -25.85 8.13
N ALA A 117 -6.29 -25.21 8.84
CA ALA A 117 -6.61 -24.37 10.00
C ALA A 117 -7.44 -23.15 9.60
N ILE A 118 -7.07 -22.43 8.53
CA ILE A 118 -7.80 -21.26 8.02
C ILE A 118 -9.25 -21.65 7.63
N ALA A 119 -9.45 -22.78 6.98
CA ALA A 119 -10.79 -23.24 6.59
C ALA A 119 -11.71 -23.54 7.78
N ALA A 120 -11.15 -23.86 8.94
CA ALA A 120 -11.89 -24.11 10.17
C ALA A 120 -12.03 -22.87 11.05
N HIS A 121 -11.35 -21.78 10.73
CA HIS A 121 -11.35 -20.54 11.51
C HIS A 121 -12.57 -19.68 11.13
N PRO A 122 -13.37 -19.20 12.09
CA PRO A 122 -14.50 -18.32 11.81
C PRO A 122 -14.01 -16.96 11.27
N ASP A 123 -14.83 -16.31 10.45
CA ASP A 123 -14.52 -14.98 9.95
C ASP A 123 -14.53 -13.93 11.09
N PRO A 124 -13.71 -12.87 11.01
CA PRO A 124 -13.67 -11.80 12.02
C PRO A 124 -15.04 -11.18 12.30
N ARG A 125 -15.92 -11.10 11.30
CA ARG A 125 -17.31 -10.65 11.46
C ARG A 125 -18.09 -11.57 12.41
N GLU A 126 -17.96 -12.89 12.25
CA GLU A 126 -18.65 -13.85 13.10
C GLU A 126 -18.11 -13.79 14.53
N ILE A 127 -16.78 -13.74 14.69
CA ILE A 127 -16.12 -13.58 15.99
C ILE A 127 -16.64 -12.34 16.70
N TYR A 128 -16.73 -11.22 16.00
CA TYR A 128 -17.22 -9.98 16.60
C TYR A 128 -18.71 -10.02 16.91
N THR A 129 -19.52 -10.60 16.05
CA THR A 129 -20.96 -10.78 16.29
C THR A 129 -21.21 -11.62 17.55
N GLU A 130 -20.52 -12.75 17.70
CA GLU A 130 -20.63 -13.58 18.90
C GLU A 130 -20.14 -12.84 20.16
N LYS A 131 -19.06 -12.06 20.06
CA LYS A 131 -18.59 -11.21 21.17
C LYS A 131 -19.65 -10.20 21.59
N LEU A 132 -20.35 -9.56 20.65
CA LEU A 132 -21.42 -8.61 20.94
C LEU A 132 -22.61 -9.31 21.63
N ILE A 133 -23.01 -10.47 21.12
CA ILE A 133 -24.10 -11.26 21.73
C ILE A 133 -23.72 -11.65 23.18
N ALA A 134 -22.52 -12.12 23.39
CA ALA A 134 -22.01 -12.48 24.72
C ALA A 134 -21.95 -11.26 25.67
N SER A 135 -21.76 -10.05 25.13
CA SER A 135 -21.79 -8.80 25.90
C SER A 135 -23.21 -8.23 26.16
N GLY A 136 -24.25 -8.90 25.65
CA GLY A 136 -25.65 -8.52 25.90
C GLY A 136 -26.34 -7.79 24.74
N VAL A 137 -25.71 -7.67 23.57
CA VAL A 137 -26.33 -7.09 22.36
C VAL A 137 -27.04 -8.20 21.59
N ALA A 138 -28.28 -8.52 21.98
CA ALA A 138 -29.01 -9.66 21.43
C ALA A 138 -29.30 -9.57 19.92
N GLU A 139 -29.51 -8.36 19.42
CA GLU A 139 -29.79 -8.04 18.01
C GLU A 139 -28.55 -8.04 17.09
N ALA A 140 -27.32 -8.26 17.61
CA ALA A 140 -26.09 -8.16 16.85
C ALA A 140 -26.08 -9.04 15.59
N ARG A 141 -26.67 -10.23 15.64
CA ARG A 141 -26.77 -11.15 14.50
C ARG A 141 -27.66 -10.60 13.40
N GLU A 142 -28.81 -10.01 13.78
CA GLU A 142 -29.72 -9.40 12.82
C GLU A 142 -29.08 -8.15 12.17
N MET A 143 -28.46 -7.31 12.97
CA MET A 143 -27.71 -6.14 12.46
C MET A 143 -26.62 -6.57 11.47
N ALA A 144 -25.85 -7.62 11.76
CA ALA A 144 -24.83 -8.13 10.86
C ALA A 144 -25.42 -8.62 9.52
N ARG A 145 -26.60 -9.28 9.56
CA ARG A 145 -27.32 -9.73 8.37
C ARG A 145 -27.83 -8.55 7.53
N GLU A 146 -28.45 -7.57 8.15
CA GLU A 146 -28.96 -6.38 7.47
C GLU A 146 -27.83 -5.58 6.79
N MET A 147 -26.66 -5.45 7.46
CA MET A 147 -25.47 -4.81 6.89
C MET A 147 -24.96 -5.56 5.66
N GLU A 148 -24.89 -6.89 5.72
CA GLU A 148 -24.46 -7.74 4.61
C GLU A 148 -25.40 -7.60 3.41
N GLU A 149 -26.71 -7.68 3.64
CA GLU A 149 -27.71 -7.53 2.58
C GLU A 149 -27.66 -6.12 1.95
N SER A 150 -27.51 -5.08 2.79
CA SER A 150 -27.37 -3.71 2.31
C SER A 150 -26.13 -3.52 1.46
N PHE A 151 -25.00 -4.07 1.91
CA PHE A 151 -23.73 -4.00 1.17
C PHE A 151 -23.80 -4.77 -0.14
N THR A 152 -24.39 -5.96 -0.14
CA THR A 152 -24.58 -6.76 -1.36
C THR A 152 -25.44 -6.02 -2.39
N ARG A 153 -26.57 -5.44 -1.95
CA ARG A 153 -27.41 -4.60 -2.83
C ARG A 153 -26.64 -3.44 -3.44
N MET A 154 -25.86 -2.74 -2.62
CA MET A 154 -25.01 -1.64 -3.10
C MET A 154 -24.01 -2.11 -4.19
N LEU A 155 -23.38 -3.27 -4.01
CA LEU A 155 -22.46 -3.82 -5.00
C LEU A 155 -23.17 -4.19 -6.31
N ASP A 156 -24.35 -4.81 -6.22
CA ASP A 156 -25.17 -5.17 -7.38
C ASP A 156 -25.61 -3.93 -8.16
N ASP A 157 -26.04 -2.88 -7.46
CA ASP A 157 -26.40 -1.60 -8.07
C ASP A 157 -25.21 -0.97 -8.82
N ARG A 158 -24.03 -0.93 -8.19
CA ARG A 158 -22.82 -0.42 -8.84
C ARG A 158 -22.37 -1.26 -10.03
N LEU A 159 -22.50 -2.59 -9.93
CA LEU A 159 -22.21 -3.48 -11.05
C LEU A 159 -23.17 -3.22 -12.23
N ASN A 160 -24.45 -3.02 -11.94
CA ASN A 160 -25.46 -2.75 -12.97
C ASN A 160 -25.26 -1.37 -13.61
N GLU A 161 -24.92 -0.34 -12.83
CA GLU A 161 -24.51 0.96 -13.34
C GLU A 161 -23.29 0.82 -14.27
N ALA A 162 -22.26 0.09 -13.85
CA ALA A 162 -21.04 -0.10 -14.63
C ALA A 162 -21.31 -0.82 -15.97
N LYS A 163 -22.25 -1.77 -16.00
CA LYS A 163 -22.68 -2.45 -17.26
C LYS A 163 -23.41 -1.51 -18.22
N GLN A 164 -24.05 -0.46 -17.72
CA GLN A 164 -24.77 0.52 -18.52
C GLN A 164 -23.89 1.64 -19.07
N VAL A 165 -22.76 1.90 -18.42
CA VAL A 165 -21.79 2.90 -18.87
C VAL A 165 -21.09 2.38 -20.12
N ARG A 166 -21.56 2.86 -21.30
CA ARG A 166 -20.81 2.70 -22.54
C ARG A 166 -19.49 3.47 -22.40
N VAL A 167 -18.41 2.73 -22.34
CA VAL A 167 -17.00 3.16 -22.34
C VAL A 167 -16.80 4.66 -22.09
N GLY A 168 -16.60 5.03 -20.84
CA GLY A 168 -16.20 6.38 -20.52
C GLY A 168 -14.89 6.73 -21.24
N LYS A 169 -14.76 7.94 -21.73
CA LYS A 169 -13.51 8.43 -22.31
C LYS A 169 -12.44 8.34 -21.21
N ILE A 170 -11.57 7.34 -21.34
CA ILE A 170 -10.41 7.22 -20.44
C ILE A 170 -9.46 8.35 -20.83
N THR A 171 -9.36 9.38 -19.99
CA THR A 171 -8.34 10.40 -20.11
C THR A 171 -7.04 9.82 -19.56
N ASN A 172 -6.11 9.51 -20.43
CA ASN A 172 -4.80 9.03 -20.01
C ASN A 172 -4.02 10.17 -19.34
N PHE A 173 -3.21 9.81 -18.32
CA PHE A 173 -2.32 10.75 -17.67
C PHE A 173 -1.43 11.47 -18.69
N MET A 174 -1.45 12.80 -18.69
CA MET A 174 -0.70 13.65 -19.62
C MET A 174 -1.06 13.46 -21.11
N GLU A 175 -2.28 13.04 -21.45
CA GLU A 175 -2.73 12.74 -22.81
C GLU A 175 -2.42 13.89 -23.80
N GLU A 176 -2.65 15.15 -23.39
CA GLU A 176 -2.35 16.32 -24.23
C GLU A 176 -0.85 16.48 -24.53
N ARG A 177 0.03 16.11 -23.59
CA ARG A 177 1.48 16.17 -23.80
C ARG A 177 1.97 15.06 -24.72
N TRP A 178 1.27 13.92 -24.74
CA TRP A 178 1.58 12.79 -25.60
C TRP A 178 0.87 12.85 -26.96
N LYS A 179 -0.02 13.81 -27.15
CA LYS A 179 -0.73 14.04 -28.40
C LYS A 179 0.28 14.36 -29.52
N GLY A 180 0.31 13.50 -30.52
CA GLY A 180 1.25 13.62 -31.64
C GLY A 180 2.46 12.71 -31.59
N PHE A 181 2.72 12.06 -30.45
CA PHE A 181 3.70 10.98 -30.39
C PHE A 181 3.10 9.69 -30.95
N LYS A 182 3.85 9.00 -31.78
CA LYS A 182 3.47 7.71 -32.35
C LYS A 182 4.44 6.63 -31.88
N ARG A 183 3.98 5.41 -31.79
CA ARG A 183 4.88 4.28 -31.59
C ARG A 183 5.78 4.16 -32.81
N ALA A 184 7.08 3.97 -32.58
CA ALA A 184 8.05 3.77 -33.65
C ALA A 184 7.75 2.47 -34.40
N GLU A 185 7.83 2.52 -35.71
CA GLU A 185 7.75 1.37 -36.60
C GLU A 185 9.18 0.96 -37.03
N ALA A 186 9.34 -0.25 -37.55
CA ALA A 186 10.68 -0.73 -37.98
C ALA A 186 11.38 0.22 -38.95
N LYS A 187 10.63 0.90 -39.82
CA LYS A 187 11.17 1.90 -40.75
C LYS A 187 11.78 3.14 -40.09
N ASP A 188 11.34 3.49 -38.89
CA ASP A 188 11.79 4.68 -38.17
C ASP A 188 13.22 4.49 -37.63
N PHE A 189 13.65 3.22 -37.46
CA PHE A 189 15.01 2.88 -37.04
C PHE A 189 16.02 2.84 -38.19
N SER A 190 15.56 2.97 -39.45
CA SER A 190 16.44 2.99 -40.59
C SER A 190 17.17 4.33 -40.82
N LYS A 191 16.70 5.39 -40.16
CA LYS A 191 17.32 6.74 -40.24
C LYS A 191 17.38 7.35 -38.84
N SER A 192 18.55 7.77 -38.41
CA SER A 192 18.71 8.55 -37.20
C SER A 192 18.22 9.99 -37.41
N PRO A 193 17.30 10.51 -36.58
CA PRO A 193 16.95 11.92 -36.63
C PRO A 193 18.16 12.78 -36.22
N SER A 194 18.21 14.01 -36.71
CA SER A 194 19.21 14.97 -36.24
C SER A 194 18.90 15.34 -34.78
N THR A 195 19.80 14.97 -33.87
CA THR A 195 19.73 15.31 -32.44
C THR A 195 20.66 16.46 -32.06
N GLY A 196 21.29 17.10 -33.07
CA GLY A 196 22.19 18.22 -32.85
C GLY A 196 21.47 19.43 -32.22
N VAL A 197 22.05 19.96 -31.17
CA VAL A 197 21.59 21.20 -30.51
C VAL A 197 22.54 22.34 -30.92
N LYS A 198 21.98 23.51 -31.16
CA LYS A 198 22.80 24.68 -31.50
C LYS A 198 23.82 25.00 -30.42
N LYS A 199 25.03 25.35 -30.79
CA LYS A 199 26.12 25.65 -29.84
C LYS A 199 25.78 26.75 -28.87
N GLU A 200 25.03 27.77 -29.32
CA GLU A 200 24.54 28.88 -28.49
C GLU A 200 23.59 28.38 -27.38
N THR A 201 22.72 27.44 -27.72
CA THR A 201 21.79 26.85 -26.74
C THR A 201 22.55 26.01 -25.71
N LEU A 202 23.52 25.20 -26.12
CA LEU A 202 24.37 24.42 -25.21
C LEU A 202 25.18 25.33 -24.28
N ARG A 203 25.72 26.44 -24.83
CA ARG A 203 26.45 27.41 -24.02
C ARG A 203 25.54 28.06 -22.96
N LEU A 204 24.35 28.51 -23.37
CA LEU A 204 23.37 29.09 -22.45
C LEU A 204 22.98 28.11 -21.32
N ILE A 205 22.72 26.85 -21.65
CA ILE A 205 22.44 25.82 -20.66
C ILE A 205 23.62 25.62 -19.67
N GLY A 206 24.86 25.56 -20.20
CA GLY A 206 26.08 25.44 -19.40
C GLY A 206 26.27 26.62 -18.45
N GLU A 207 26.09 27.84 -18.92
CA GLU A 207 26.18 29.06 -18.13
C GLU A 207 25.11 29.08 -17.01
N MET A 208 23.87 28.69 -17.32
CA MET A 208 22.77 28.60 -16.33
C MET A 208 23.05 27.52 -15.26
N MET A 209 23.57 26.36 -15.64
CA MET A 209 23.93 25.30 -14.69
C MET A 209 25.03 25.77 -13.72
N VAL A 210 26.06 26.46 -14.21
CA VAL A 210 27.14 27.03 -13.37
C VAL A 210 26.58 28.11 -12.44
N TYR A 211 25.73 28.98 -12.95
CA TYR A 211 25.10 30.04 -12.13
C TYR A 211 24.25 29.45 -11.00
N LEU A 212 23.42 28.45 -11.28
CA LEU A 212 22.59 27.78 -10.27
C LEU A 212 23.43 27.05 -9.21
N ALA A 213 24.53 26.42 -9.63
CA ALA A 213 25.46 25.78 -8.70
C ALA A 213 26.15 26.79 -7.77
N LEU A 214 26.57 27.93 -8.30
CA LEU A 214 27.18 29.02 -7.50
C LEU A 214 26.18 29.67 -6.57
N ALA A 215 24.94 29.90 -7.02
CA ALA A 215 23.88 30.47 -6.20
C ALA A 215 23.48 29.54 -5.05
N SER A 216 23.49 28.21 -5.25
CA SER A 216 23.22 27.25 -4.19
C SER A 216 24.35 27.18 -3.15
N LEU A 217 25.61 27.31 -3.56
CA LEU A 217 26.75 27.41 -2.65
C LEU A 217 26.74 28.69 -1.81
N TRP A 218 26.31 29.82 -2.41
CA TRP A 218 26.21 31.09 -1.70
C TRP A 218 25.16 31.09 -0.59
N ASN A 219 24.10 30.31 -0.74
CA ASN A 219 23.07 30.14 0.30
C ASN A 219 23.44 29.13 1.41
N LEU A 220 24.62 28.49 1.31
CA LEU A 220 25.14 27.55 2.30
C LEU A 220 26.27 28.15 3.16
N LEU A 221 26.73 29.33 2.84
CA LEU A 221 27.69 30.15 3.60
C LEU A 221 26.96 31.27 4.35
#